data_f188a38a8204f5efd71659945f2d95da
#
_entry.id   f188a38a8204f5efd71659945f2d95da
#
_cell.length_a   1.000
_cell.length_b   1.000
_cell.length_c   1.000
_cell.angle_alpha   90.00
_cell.angle_beta   90.00
_cell.angle_gamma   90.00
#
_symmetry.space_group_name_H-M   'P 1'
#
loop_
_entity.id
_entity.type
_entity.pdbx_description
1 polymer ?
#
loop_
_entity_poly.entity_id
_entity_poly.type
_entity_poly.pdbx_seq_one_letter_code
_entity_poly.pdbx_strand_id
1 'polypeptide(L)'
;MCIRDRYESVVEIDLSEVRPTVAFPHLPGNAKTIDEIEAMEPIKIDQVVIGSCTNGRMEDMRKAAAILQGHTVHPDVRVMVVPATQKIYKQCIREGLLEIFVDAGCAVNTPSCGPCMGGHMGVMAAGEKCVSTTNRNFVGRMGHVDSLIYLASPEVAAASAIAGYIANPEKVGDK
;
A
#
# COMPACT_ATOMS: atom_id res chain seq x y z
N MET A 1 -15.98 34.93 15.78
CA MET A 1 -14.54 35.20 15.77
C MET A 1 -13.90 34.25 14.76
N CYS A 2 -13.48 34.76 13.62
CA CYS A 2 -12.80 33.93 12.63
C CYS A 2 -11.36 33.67 13.10
N ILE A 3 -11.05 32.41 13.41
CA ILE A 3 -9.70 32.00 13.86
C ILE A 3 -8.73 31.93 12.66
N ARG A 4 -9.18 32.27 11.44
CA ARG A 4 -8.44 32.10 10.19
C ARG A 4 -7.27 33.04 9.96
N ASP A 5 -7.10 34.04 10.80
CA ASP A 5 -6.19 35.18 10.51
C ASP A 5 -4.90 35.13 11.36
N ARG A 6 -4.69 34.06 12.16
CA ARG A 6 -3.54 33.95 13.04
C ARG A 6 -2.91 32.54 12.93
N TYR A 7 -2.09 32.39 11.93
CA TYR A 7 -1.22 31.22 11.79
C TYR A 7 0.17 31.56 12.32
N GLU A 8 0.79 30.63 13.02
CA GLU A 8 2.18 30.74 13.46
C GLU A 8 3.13 30.75 12.26
N SER A 9 2.83 29.91 11.26
CA SER A 9 3.56 29.84 10.00
C SER A 9 2.65 29.38 8.86
N VAL A 10 3.06 29.69 7.63
CA VAL A 10 2.43 29.18 6.41
C VAL A 10 3.47 28.39 5.64
N VAL A 11 3.13 27.16 5.25
CA VAL A 11 3.95 26.30 4.40
C VAL A 11 3.20 26.08 3.09
N GLU A 12 3.82 26.45 1.98
CA GLU A 12 3.31 26.19 0.64
C GLU A 12 3.98 24.94 0.08
N ILE A 13 3.18 24.00 -0.44
CA ILE A 13 3.65 22.76 -1.05
C ILE A 13 3.04 22.67 -2.44
N ASP A 14 3.89 22.65 -3.47
CA ASP A 14 3.46 22.37 -4.84
C ASP A 14 3.25 20.85 -5.00
N LEU A 15 1.99 20.43 -5.15
CA LEU A 15 1.65 19.04 -5.29
C LEU A 15 2.13 18.41 -6.60
N SER A 16 2.44 19.23 -7.62
CA SER A 16 2.97 18.76 -8.91
C SER A 16 4.42 18.26 -8.80
N GLU A 17 5.16 18.74 -7.79
CA GLU A 17 6.53 18.34 -7.52
C GLU A 17 6.65 17.11 -6.58
N VAL A 18 5.53 16.69 -5.99
CA VAL A 18 5.54 15.55 -5.04
C VAL A 18 5.70 14.24 -5.78
N ARG A 19 6.82 13.56 -5.54
CA ARG A 19 7.11 12.22 -6.10
C ARG A 19 6.51 11.12 -5.21
N PRO A 20 6.16 9.95 -5.79
CA PRO A 20 5.78 8.80 -5.00
C PRO A 20 6.84 8.48 -3.94
N THR A 21 6.40 8.25 -2.72
CA THR A 21 7.28 8.14 -1.54
C THR A 21 6.94 6.89 -0.75
N VAL A 22 7.96 6.24 -0.19
CA VAL A 22 7.82 5.06 0.67
C VAL A 22 8.42 5.37 2.03
N ALA A 23 7.66 5.15 3.09
CA ALA A 23 8.16 5.27 4.46
C ALA A 23 8.78 3.93 4.91
N PHE A 24 10.05 3.97 5.22
CA PHE A 24 10.85 2.83 5.66
C PHE A 24 10.56 2.46 7.12
N PRO A 25 10.79 1.20 7.54
CA PRO A 25 10.70 0.80 8.93
C PRO A 25 11.66 1.64 9.81
N HIS A 26 11.33 1.98 11.06
CA HIS A 26 10.09 1.66 11.81
C HIS A 26 9.34 2.94 12.16
N LEU A 27 9.54 3.99 11.37
CA LEU A 27 8.93 5.32 11.55
C LEU A 27 8.37 5.84 10.22
N PRO A 28 7.16 6.40 10.18
CA PRO A 28 6.64 7.03 8.96
C PRO A 28 7.52 8.17 8.44
N GLY A 29 8.30 8.82 9.31
CA GLY A 29 9.25 9.88 8.93
C GLY A 29 10.50 9.39 8.19
N ASN A 30 10.77 8.08 8.16
CA ASN A 30 11.86 7.50 7.37
C ASN A 30 11.46 7.39 5.89
N ALA A 31 11.09 8.52 5.28
CA ALA A 31 10.58 8.57 3.93
C ALA A 31 11.70 8.69 2.90
N LYS A 32 11.57 7.93 1.80
CA LYS A 32 12.41 8.03 0.60
C LYS A 32 11.52 8.12 -0.63
N THR A 33 11.91 8.93 -1.59
CA THR A 33 11.23 8.96 -2.89
C THR A 33 11.47 7.66 -3.65
N ILE A 34 10.58 7.35 -4.58
CA ILE A 34 10.73 6.14 -5.40
C ILE A 34 11.99 6.19 -6.25
N ASP A 35 12.41 7.39 -6.67
CA ASP A 35 13.62 7.60 -7.46
C ASP A 35 14.90 7.28 -6.62
N GLU A 36 14.91 7.65 -5.33
CA GLU A 36 16.00 7.27 -4.42
C GLU A 36 16.04 5.76 -4.18
N ILE A 37 14.88 5.10 -4.13
CA ILE A 37 14.79 3.65 -3.92
C ILE A 37 15.28 2.89 -5.17
N GLU A 38 14.98 3.39 -6.36
CA GLU A 38 15.47 2.80 -7.62
C GLU A 38 16.99 2.86 -7.77
N ALA A 39 17.65 3.83 -7.12
CA ALA A 39 19.12 3.91 -7.08
C ALA A 39 19.76 2.92 -6.08
N MET A 40 18.95 2.25 -5.26
CA MET A 40 19.41 1.24 -4.29
C MET A 40 19.31 -0.17 -4.88
N GLU A 41 19.88 -1.16 -4.18
CA GLU A 41 19.61 -2.57 -4.47
C GLU A 41 18.10 -2.89 -4.29
N PRO A 42 17.49 -3.68 -5.17
CA PRO A 42 16.08 -4.03 -5.08
C PRO A 42 15.71 -4.64 -3.72
N ILE A 43 14.76 -4.03 -3.05
CA ILE A 43 14.25 -4.51 -1.76
C ILE A 43 13.15 -5.52 -2.04
N LYS A 44 13.49 -6.81 -2.02
CA LYS A 44 12.53 -7.91 -2.15
C LYS A 44 11.50 -7.86 -1.03
N ILE A 45 10.26 -8.23 -1.34
CA ILE A 45 9.14 -8.23 -0.41
C ILE A 45 8.42 -9.58 -0.40
N ASP A 46 7.78 -9.92 0.71
CA ASP A 46 7.06 -11.17 0.91
C ASP A 46 5.54 -10.95 0.90
N GLN A 47 5.11 -9.72 1.20
CA GLN A 47 3.70 -9.40 1.34
C GLN A 47 3.36 -7.99 0.88
N VAL A 48 2.15 -7.82 0.36
CA VAL A 48 1.54 -6.52 0.09
C VAL A 48 0.17 -6.45 0.76
N VAL A 49 -0.14 -5.30 1.38
CA VAL A 49 -1.46 -5.03 1.98
C VAL A 49 -2.03 -3.75 1.37
N ILE A 50 -3.14 -3.89 0.65
CA ILE A 50 -3.85 -2.77 0.02
C ILE A 50 -5.18 -2.56 0.75
N GLY A 51 -5.36 -1.36 1.29
CA GLY A 51 -6.59 -0.97 1.94
C GLY A 51 -6.52 -0.95 3.47
N SER A 52 -7.54 -1.44 4.13
CA SER A 52 -7.89 -1.33 5.55
C SER A 52 -8.73 -0.09 5.89
N CYS A 53 -8.95 0.20 7.18
CA CYS A 53 -9.82 1.31 7.63
C CYS A 53 -9.26 2.71 7.31
N THR A 54 -7.96 2.87 7.12
CA THR A 54 -7.30 4.17 6.87
C THR A 54 -7.04 4.44 5.39
N ASN A 55 -6.93 3.40 4.60
CA ASN A 55 -6.84 3.41 3.14
C ASN A 55 -7.81 2.34 2.61
N GLY A 56 -8.11 2.32 1.34
CA GLY A 56 -9.10 1.37 0.79
C GLY A 56 -10.43 2.03 0.47
N ARG A 57 -10.39 3.34 0.24
CA ARG A 57 -11.47 4.11 -0.38
C ARG A 57 -11.62 3.71 -1.84
N MET A 58 -12.71 4.11 -2.48
CA MET A 58 -12.94 3.76 -3.88
C MET A 58 -11.82 4.22 -4.83
N GLU A 59 -11.26 5.39 -4.57
CA GLU A 59 -10.14 5.93 -5.35
C GLU A 59 -8.88 5.04 -5.21
N ASP A 60 -8.57 4.62 -3.99
CA ASP A 60 -7.44 3.73 -3.71
C ASP A 60 -7.62 2.37 -4.38
N MET A 61 -8.84 1.81 -4.31
CA MET A 61 -9.17 0.53 -4.94
C MET A 61 -9.06 0.61 -6.47
N ARG A 62 -9.58 1.69 -7.07
CA ARG A 62 -9.49 1.90 -8.52
C ARG A 62 -8.05 2.05 -9.00
N LYS A 63 -7.22 2.81 -8.26
CA LYS A 63 -5.81 3.02 -8.59
C LYS A 63 -5.01 1.71 -8.52
N ALA A 64 -5.20 0.94 -7.43
CA ALA A 64 -4.56 -0.36 -7.30
C ALA A 64 -5.02 -1.34 -8.39
N ALA A 65 -6.33 -1.39 -8.67
CA ALA A 65 -6.88 -2.25 -9.71
C ALA A 65 -6.36 -1.89 -11.10
N ALA A 66 -6.22 -0.60 -11.41
CA ALA A 66 -5.70 -0.14 -12.71
C ALA A 66 -4.25 -0.62 -12.96
N ILE A 67 -3.41 -0.69 -11.92
CA ILE A 67 -2.05 -1.23 -12.03
C ILE A 67 -2.07 -2.77 -12.16
N LEU A 68 -2.96 -3.45 -11.42
CA LEU A 68 -3.03 -4.91 -11.40
C LEU A 68 -3.76 -5.50 -12.61
N GLN A 69 -4.56 -4.72 -13.33
CA GLN A 69 -5.37 -5.19 -14.44
C GLN A 69 -4.49 -5.79 -15.55
N GLY A 70 -4.73 -7.06 -15.88
CA GLY A 70 -3.99 -7.80 -16.90
C GLY A 70 -2.60 -8.27 -16.45
N HIS A 71 -2.24 -8.08 -15.18
CA HIS A 71 -1.00 -8.57 -14.58
C HIS A 71 -1.28 -9.66 -13.55
N THR A 72 -0.24 -10.43 -13.23
CA THR A 72 -0.26 -11.42 -12.14
C THR A 72 0.76 -10.99 -11.08
N VAL A 73 0.38 -11.12 -9.82
CA VAL A 73 1.30 -10.86 -8.69
C VAL A 73 2.49 -11.83 -8.72
N HIS A 74 3.62 -11.38 -8.22
CA HIS A 74 4.84 -12.20 -8.15
C HIS A 74 4.58 -13.46 -7.31
N PRO A 75 5.03 -14.65 -7.74
CA PRO A 75 4.72 -15.93 -7.08
C PRO A 75 5.17 -15.99 -5.60
N ASP A 76 6.21 -15.24 -5.24
CA ASP A 76 6.72 -15.19 -3.87
C ASP A 76 6.03 -14.13 -3.00
N VAL A 77 5.04 -13.40 -3.52
CA VAL A 77 4.38 -12.29 -2.80
C VAL A 77 2.93 -12.63 -2.48
N ARG A 78 2.55 -12.54 -1.22
CA ARG A 78 1.14 -12.59 -0.78
C ARG A 78 0.52 -11.21 -0.87
N VAL A 79 -0.63 -11.08 -1.51
CA VAL A 79 -1.34 -9.80 -1.59
C VAL A 79 -2.69 -9.90 -0.89
N MET A 80 -2.91 -9.04 0.12
CA MET A 80 -4.19 -8.88 0.80
C MET A 80 -4.84 -7.56 0.36
N VAL A 81 -6.08 -7.65 -0.14
CA VAL A 81 -6.91 -6.48 -0.47
C VAL A 81 -8.05 -6.37 0.53
N VAL A 82 -8.16 -5.22 1.20
CA VAL A 82 -9.15 -4.99 2.26
C VAL A 82 -9.88 -3.66 2.02
N PRO A 83 -11.04 -3.65 1.36
CA PRO A 83 -11.86 -2.44 1.21
C PRO A 83 -12.25 -1.84 2.57
N ALA A 84 -12.29 -0.51 2.68
CA ALA A 84 -12.44 0.15 3.98
C ALA A 84 -13.81 -0.06 4.65
N THR A 85 -14.89 -0.22 3.86
CA THR A 85 -16.26 -0.38 4.38
C THR A 85 -17.09 -1.32 3.52
N GLN A 86 -18.18 -1.84 4.07
CA GLN A 86 -19.16 -2.66 3.32
C GLN A 86 -19.76 -1.92 2.11
N LYS A 87 -19.91 -0.58 2.21
CA LYS A 87 -20.41 0.23 1.10
C LYS A 87 -19.41 0.22 -0.05
N ILE A 88 -18.12 0.42 0.26
CA ILE A 88 -17.03 0.37 -0.72
C ILE A 88 -16.89 -1.03 -1.29
N TYR A 89 -16.91 -2.06 -0.46
CA TYR A 89 -16.86 -3.46 -0.90
C TYR A 89 -17.95 -3.77 -1.94
N LYS A 90 -19.21 -3.40 -1.65
CA LYS A 90 -20.31 -3.54 -2.61
C LYS A 90 -20.10 -2.75 -3.90
N GLN A 91 -19.49 -1.58 -3.81
CA GLN A 91 -19.18 -0.77 -4.99
C GLN A 91 -18.05 -1.40 -5.82
N CYS A 92 -17.00 -1.94 -5.19
CA CYS A 92 -15.95 -2.70 -5.87
C CYS A 92 -16.52 -3.91 -6.63
N ILE A 93 -17.51 -4.62 -6.05
CA ILE A 93 -18.21 -5.70 -6.76
C ILE A 93 -18.90 -5.17 -8.03
N ARG A 94 -19.65 -4.08 -7.91
CA ARG A 94 -20.41 -3.50 -9.03
C ARG A 94 -19.53 -2.96 -10.14
N GLU A 95 -18.34 -2.48 -9.82
CA GLU A 95 -17.36 -1.95 -10.78
C GLU A 95 -16.43 -3.04 -11.33
N GLY A 96 -16.57 -4.31 -10.91
CA GLY A 96 -15.71 -5.41 -11.36
C GLY A 96 -14.29 -5.39 -10.77
N LEU A 97 -13.99 -4.51 -9.81
CA LEU A 97 -12.65 -4.40 -9.26
C LEU A 97 -12.21 -5.64 -8.49
N LEU A 98 -13.16 -6.37 -7.87
CA LEU A 98 -12.82 -7.61 -7.16
C LEU A 98 -12.37 -8.71 -8.12
N GLU A 99 -12.96 -8.78 -9.31
CA GLU A 99 -12.54 -9.72 -10.36
C GLU A 99 -11.10 -9.44 -10.76
N ILE A 100 -10.74 -8.17 -11.03
CA ILE A 100 -9.37 -7.76 -11.34
C ILE A 100 -8.37 -8.21 -10.24
N PHE A 101 -8.70 -8.00 -8.98
CA PHE A 101 -7.83 -8.41 -7.87
C PHE A 101 -7.68 -9.93 -7.78
N VAL A 102 -8.76 -10.67 -7.96
CA VAL A 102 -8.73 -12.14 -7.92
C VAL A 102 -7.95 -12.71 -9.10
N ASP A 103 -8.17 -12.19 -10.30
CA ASP A 103 -7.46 -12.60 -11.52
C ASP A 103 -5.96 -12.31 -11.41
N ALA A 104 -5.59 -11.21 -10.76
CA ALA A 104 -4.19 -10.92 -10.46
C ALA A 104 -3.57 -11.87 -9.42
N GLY A 105 -4.35 -12.65 -8.70
CA GLY A 105 -3.89 -13.57 -7.64
C GLY A 105 -3.92 -12.98 -6.23
N CYS A 106 -4.67 -11.90 -6.01
CA CYS A 106 -4.82 -11.29 -4.69
C CYS A 106 -5.87 -12.01 -3.83
N ALA A 107 -5.64 -12.09 -2.51
CA ALA A 107 -6.64 -12.49 -1.54
C ALA A 107 -7.53 -11.28 -1.16
N VAL A 108 -8.76 -11.26 -1.65
CA VAL A 108 -9.71 -10.19 -1.33
C VAL A 108 -10.47 -10.53 -0.06
N ASN A 109 -10.43 -9.62 0.90
CA ASN A 109 -11.03 -9.76 2.22
C ASN A 109 -12.25 -8.86 2.39
N THR A 110 -13.14 -9.24 3.30
CA THR A 110 -14.20 -8.35 3.78
C THR A 110 -13.60 -7.19 4.57
N PRO A 111 -14.30 -6.03 4.64
CA PRO A 111 -13.85 -4.88 5.41
C PRO A 111 -13.51 -5.21 6.86
N SER A 112 -12.26 -4.98 7.23
CA SER A 112 -11.70 -5.25 8.55
C SER A 112 -10.39 -4.45 8.76
N CYS A 113 -9.73 -4.63 9.89
CA CYS A 113 -8.37 -4.11 10.07
C CYS A 113 -7.32 -4.91 9.28
N GLY A 114 -7.67 -6.12 8.80
CA GLY A 114 -6.69 -7.01 8.17
C GLY A 114 -5.49 -7.28 9.09
N PRO A 115 -4.28 -7.41 8.56
CA PRO A 115 -3.07 -7.63 9.35
C PRO A 115 -2.55 -6.37 10.05
N CYS A 116 -3.15 -5.20 9.83
CA CYS A 116 -2.68 -3.89 10.32
C CYS A 116 -2.44 -3.82 11.84
N MET A 117 -3.08 -4.67 12.62
CA MET A 117 -2.95 -4.73 14.08
C MET A 117 -2.15 -5.96 14.60
N GLY A 118 -1.53 -6.73 13.72
CA GLY A 118 -0.82 -7.96 14.10
C GLY A 118 -1.75 -9.15 14.37
N GLY A 119 -2.98 -9.09 13.93
CA GLY A 119 -3.97 -10.14 14.00
C GLY A 119 -4.62 -10.39 12.65
N HIS A 120 -5.58 -11.32 12.56
CA HIS A 120 -6.30 -11.64 11.34
C HIS A 120 -5.38 -12.27 10.26
N MET A 121 -5.82 -12.24 9.01
CA MET A 121 -5.09 -12.77 7.85
C MET A 121 -3.87 -11.93 7.52
N GLY A 122 -2.76 -12.55 7.10
CA GLY A 122 -1.55 -11.84 6.66
C GLY A 122 -0.66 -11.32 7.80
N VAL A 123 -0.74 -11.94 8.98
CA VAL A 123 0.22 -11.71 10.07
C VAL A 123 1.61 -12.12 9.61
N MET A 124 2.59 -11.25 9.82
CA MET A 124 3.95 -11.41 9.31
C MET A 124 4.82 -12.28 10.22
N ALA A 125 5.63 -13.13 9.61
CA ALA A 125 6.67 -13.89 10.28
C ALA A 125 7.96 -13.07 10.50
N ALA A 126 8.93 -13.66 11.19
CA ALA A 126 10.23 -13.05 11.42
C ALA A 126 10.98 -12.80 10.10
N GLY A 127 11.48 -11.59 9.92
CA GLY A 127 12.27 -11.19 8.77
C GLY A 127 11.47 -10.89 7.49
N GLU A 128 10.16 -11.16 7.48
CA GLU A 128 9.31 -10.83 6.32
C GLU A 128 9.19 -9.31 6.10
N LYS A 129 9.11 -8.92 4.85
CA LYS A 129 8.97 -7.53 4.39
C LYS A 129 7.63 -7.32 3.73
N CYS A 130 6.91 -6.29 4.17
CA CYS A 130 5.59 -5.93 3.64
C CYS A 130 5.57 -4.51 3.11
N VAL A 131 5.04 -4.31 1.90
CA VAL A 131 4.59 -3.00 1.43
C VAL A 131 3.11 -2.84 1.79
N SER A 132 2.76 -1.77 2.47
CA SER A 132 1.42 -1.57 3.00
C SER A 132 0.89 -0.16 2.78
N THR A 133 -0.39 -0.06 2.44
CA THR A 133 -1.10 1.22 2.35
C THR A 133 -1.72 1.65 3.68
N THR A 134 -1.42 0.95 4.77
CA THR A 134 -1.85 1.32 6.14
C THR A 134 -1.06 2.52 6.65
N ASN A 135 -1.29 2.95 7.88
CA ASN A 135 -0.75 4.21 8.40
C ASN A 135 0.34 4.06 9.45
N ARG A 136 0.80 2.84 9.77
CA ARG A 136 1.77 2.59 10.84
C ARG A 136 2.71 1.45 10.50
N ASN A 137 4.00 1.64 10.80
CA ASN A 137 5.08 0.70 10.47
C ASN A 137 6.08 0.49 11.64
N PHE A 138 5.66 0.74 12.87
CA PHE A 138 6.52 0.49 14.02
C PHE A 138 6.76 -1.01 14.26
N VAL A 139 7.78 -1.32 15.06
CA VAL A 139 8.21 -2.69 15.39
C VAL A 139 7.04 -3.56 15.85
N GLY A 140 6.89 -4.74 15.25
CA GLY A 140 5.86 -5.72 15.60
C GLY A 140 4.43 -5.34 15.20
N ARG A 141 4.22 -4.26 14.42
CA ARG A 141 2.87 -3.75 14.10
C ARG A 141 2.00 -4.76 13.36
N MET A 142 2.56 -5.55 12.45
CA MET A 142 1.82 -6.53 11.65
C MET A 142 2.15 -7.99 11.98
N GLY A 143 2.77 -8.27 13.12
CA GLY A 143 3.12 -9.61 13.54
C GLY A 143 4.44 -9.68 14.29
N HIS A 144 5.42 -10.41 13.75
CA HIS A 144 6.70 -10.60 14.41
C HIS A 144 7.47 -9.27 14.55
N VAL A 145 8.24 -9.14 15.65
CA VAL A 145 9.03 -7.92 15.93
C VAL A 145 10.13 -7.65 14.90
N ASP A 146 10.65 -8.69 14.26
CA ASP A 146 11.68 -8.59 13.22
C ASP A 146 11.08 -8.39 11.82
N SER A 147 9.76 -8.27 11.68
CA SER A 147 9.15 -7.96 10.39
C SER A 147 9.33 -6.48 10.03
N LEU A 148 9.45 -6.21 8.73
CA LEU A 148 9.72 -4.88 8.20
C LEU A 148 8.53 -4.39 7.37
N ILE A 149 7.94 -3.25 7.74
CA ILE A 149 6.77 -2.68 7.07
C ILE A 149 7.17 -1.37 6.39
N TYR A 150 6.92 -1.32 5.08
CA TYR A 150 7.12 -0.15 4.22
C TYR A 150 5.76 0.46 3.89
N LEU A 151 5.53 1.72 4.25
CA LEU A 151 4.27 2.39 3.91
C LEU A 151 4.38 3.05 2.54
N ALA A 152 3.39 2.82 1.70
CA ALA A 152 3.37 3.33 0.34
C ALA A 152 1.94 3.66 -0.13
N SER A 153 1.84 4.32 -1.28
CA SER A 153 0.56 4.54 -1.97
C SER A 153 0.00 3.23 -2.54
N PRO A 154 -1.30 3.17 -2.86
CA PRO A 154 -1.91 2.02 -3.52
C PRO A 154 -1.23 1.65 -4.84
N GLU A 155 -0.79 2.64 -5.60
CA GLU A 155 -0.10 2.44 -6.88
C GLU A 155 1.27 1.76 -6.67
N VAL A 156 2.09 2.28 -5.75
CA VAL A 156 3.39 1.67 -5.41
C VAL A 156 3.22 0.27 -4.84
N ALA A 157 2.21 0.07 -3.99
CA ALA A 157 1.91 -1.24 -3.42
C ALA A 157 1.53 -2.27 -4.51
N ALA A 158 0.65 -1.88 -5.44
CA ALA A 158 0.24 -2.74 -6.56
C ALA A 158 1.41 -3.05 -7.50
N ALA A 159 2.22 -2.05 -7.85
CA ALA A 159 3.42 -2.23 -8.68
C ALA A 159 4.43 -3.17 -8.01
N SER A 160 4.65 -3.00 -6.71
CA SER A 160 5.54 -3.86 -5.94
C SER A 160 5.05 -5.30 -5.85
N ALA A 161 3.73 -5.50 -5.80
CA ALA A 161 3.12 -6.84 -5.83
C ALA A 161 3.45 -7.60 -7.12
N ILE A 162 3.44 -6.91 -8.26
CA ILE A 162 3.78 -7.49 -9.57
C ILE A 162 5.29 -7.76 -9.67
N ALA A 163 6.10 -6.82 -9.23
CA ALA A 163 7.56 -6.88 -9.37
C ALA A 163 8.24 -7.84 -8.38
N GLY A 164 7.67 -8.08 -7.20
CA GLY A 164 8.30 -8.85 -6.11
C GLY A 164 9.29 -8.04 -5.26
N TYR A 165 9.43 -6.75 -5.53
CA TYR A 165 10.26 -5.79 -4.79
C TYR A 165 9.59 -4.41 -4.81
N ILE A 166 10.07 -3.46 -4.01
CA ILE A 166 9.53 -2.09 -4.00
C ILE A 166 9.78 -1.44 -5.36
N ALA A 167 8.71 -1.18 -6.12
CA ALA A 167 8.76 -0.78 -7.52
C ALA A 167 8.05 0.55 -7.79
N ASN A 168 8.54 1.24 -8.82
CA ASN A 168 7.92 2.46 -9.34
C ASN A 168 6.68 2.10 -10.18
N PRO A 169 5.49 2.63 -9.84
CA PRO A 169 4.27 2.33 -10.57
C PRO A 169 4.28 2.81 -12.03
N GLU A 170 5.08 3.82 -12.36
CA GLU A 170 5.20 4.35 -13.72
C GLU A 170 5.91 3.36 -14.67
N LYS A 171 6.68 2.40 -14.14
CA LYS A 171 7.48 1.45 -14.93
C LYS A 171 6.88 0.05 -15.06
N VAL A 172 5.80 -0.26 -14.34
CA VAL A 172 5.20 -1.60 -14.32
C VAL A 172 4.16 -1.80 -15.45
N GLY A 173 3.73 -0.73 -16.11
CA GLY A 173 2.75 -0.75 -17.21
C GLY A 173 3.31 -0.90 -18.62
N ASP A 174 4.62 -0.83 -18.80
CA ASP A 174 5.29 -0.88 -20.11
C ASP A 174 5.80 -2.28 -20.46
N LYS A 175 4.85 -3.20 -20.77
CA LYS A 175 5.15 -4.48 -21.47
C LYS A 175 4.25 -4.67 -22.65
#